data_f178e38ea666875846b96f5bab0c543b
#
_entry.id   f178e38ea666875846b96f5bab0c543b
#
_cell.length_a   1.000
_cell.length_b   1.000
_cell.length_c   1.000
_cell.angle_alpha   90.00
_cell.angle_beta   90.00
_cell.angle_gamma   90.00
#
_symmetry.space_group_name_H-M   'P 1'
#
loop_
_entity.id
_entity.type
_entity.pdbx_description
1 polymer ?
#
loop_
_entity_poly.entity_id
_entity_poly.type
_entity_poly.pdbx_seq_one_letter_code
_entity_poly.pdbx_strand_id
1 'polypeptide(L)'
;MKNRVRAAWEGRISGCLLGKPVEILSMQEGRASLEKYLKKADSFPLRDYVYHVEHPLIRGASINCCKGKIVQAEQDDDITYTVLALMMLEEHGINIDTDDVARTWINKLPGGATFTAEREAYISLLKNMNFSYQFGGERQFELEALSDNEFNDWIGAQIRIDMYGWVLPGNPTKAAELARNDAMLSHRGCA
;
A
#
# COMPACT_ATOMS: atom_id res chain seq x y z
N MET A 1 14.13 12.90 15.99
CA MET A 1 13.82 11.72 15.14
C MET A 1 12.41 11.19 15.43
N LYS A 2 12.11 10.78 16.66
CA LYS A 2 10.81 10.19 17.06
C LYS A 2 9.56 10.98 16.60
N ASN A 3 9.56 12.31 16.77
CA ASN A 3 8.44 13.17 16.35
C ASN A 3 8.27 13.23 14.82
N ARG A 4 9.35 13.10 14.05
CA ARG A 4 9.29 13.10 12.58
C ARG A 4 8.66 11.82 12.04
N VAL A 5 9.06 10.66 12.58
CA VAL A 5 8.48 9.37 12.20
C VAL A 5 7.00 9.34 12.56
N ARG A 6 6.65 9.83 13.76
CA ARG A 6 5.23 9.95 14.17
C ARG A 6 4.44 10.83 13.20
N ALA A 7 4.96 12.02 12.85
CA ALA A 7 4.30 12.91 11.91
C ALA A 7 4.16 12.29 10.50
N ALA A 8 5.13 11.49 10.07
CA ALA A 8 5.05 10.74 8.81
C ALA A 8 3.91 9.71 8.82
N TRP A 9 3.79 8.94 9.92
CA TRP A 9 2.66 8.02 10.12
C TRP A 9 1.31 8.75 10.16
N GLU A 10 1.21 9.83 10.91
CA GLU A 10 0.00 10.66 10.99
C GLU A 10 -0.37 11.19 9.60
N GLY A 11 0.61 11.64 8.81
CA GLY A 11 0.42 12.10 7.44
C GLY A 11 -0.08 10.99 6.51
N ARG A 12 0.52 9.80 6.58
CA ARG A 12 0.11 8.63 5.79
C ARG A 12 -1.35 8.25 6.08
N ILE A 13 -1.67 8.05 7.36
CA ILE A 13 -3.02 7.67 7.79
C ILE A 13 -4.03 8.75 7.41
N SER A 14 -3.71 10.04 7.66
CA SER A 14 -4.60 11.15 7.33
C SER A 14 -4.85 11.27 5.83
N GLY A 15 -3.81 11.08 5.01
CA GLY A 15 -3.91 11.09 3.55
C GLY A 15 -4.79 9.97 3.02
N CYS A 16 -4.59 8.74 3.51
CA CYS A 16 -5.41 7.59 3.17
C CYS A 16 -6.89 7.84 3.53
N LEU A 17 -7.19 8.27 4.77
CA LEU A 17 -8.57 8.58 5.20
C LEU A 17 -9.19 9.73 4.40
N LEU A 18 -8.39 10.69 3.94
CA LEU A 18 -8.86 11.80 3.11
C LEU A 18 -9.28 11.33 1.70
N GLY A 19 -8.49 10.45 1.09
CA GLY A 19 -8.71 9.95 -0.27
C GLY A 19 -9.79 8.87 -0.36
N LYS A 20 -9.84 7.97 0.60
CA LYS A 20 -10.68 6.77 0.59
C LYS A 20 -12.17 7.00 0.29
N PRO A 21 -12.86 8.04 0.78
CA PRO A 21 -14.27 8.26 0.47
C PRO A 21 -14.56 8.43 -1.01
N VAL A 22 -13.62 9.00 -1.75
CA VAL A 22 -13.83 9.44 -3.14
C VAL A 22 -12.99 8.67 -4.17
N GLU A 23 -12.17 7.74 -3.73
CA GLU A 23 -11.27 6.95 -4.57
C GLU A 23 -12.03 6.24 -5.69
N ILE A 24 -12.97 5.36 -5.34
CA ILE A 24 -13.74 4.58 -6.32
C ILE A 24 -14.55 5.48 -7.24
N LEU A 25 -15.14 6.56 -6.72
CA LEU A 25 -15.83 7.56 -7.52
C LEU A 25 -14.88 8.19 -8.56
N SER A 26 -13.71 8.60 -8.12
CA SER A 26 -12.69 9.19 -9.00
C SER A 26 -12.22 8.23 -10.09
N MET A 27 -11.99 6.96 -9.74
CA MET A 27 -11.53 5.93 -10.66
C MET A 27 -12.60 5.57 -11.73
N GLN A 28 -13.86 5.45 -11.32
CA GLN A 28 -14.94 5.01 -12.20
C GLN A 28 -15.56 6.13 -13.02
N GLU A 29 -15.72 7.30 -12.45
CA GLU A 29 -16.46 8.41 -13.08
C GLU A 29 -15.57 9.61 -13.43
N GLY A 30 -14.32 9.63 -12.97
CA GLY A 30 -13.33 10.64 -13.31
C GLY A 30 -13.51 11.97 -12.59
N ARG A 31 -12.65 12.93 -12.96
CA ARG A 31 -12.49 14.22 -12.30
C ARG A 31 -13.76 15.07 -12.22
N ALA A 32 -14.54 15.11 -13.30
CA ALA A 32 -15.73 15.96 -13.36
C ALA A 32 -16.82 15.51 -12.37
N SER A 33 -17.04 14.22 -12.23
CA SER A 33 -17.98 13.65 -11.26
C SER A 33 -17.46 13.83 -9.82
N LEU A 34 -16.16 13.65 -9.59
CA LEU A 34 -15.54 13.95 -8.32
C LEU A 34 -15.76 15.40 -7.89
N GLU A 35 -15.47 16.36 -8.77
CA GLU A 35 -15.66 17.79 -8.47
C GLU A 35 -17.13 18.11 -8.16
N LYS A 36 -18.07 17.56 -8.93
CA LYS A 36 -19.50 17.70 -8.70
C LYS A 36 -19.92 17.15 -7.33
N TYR A 37 -19.40 15.98 -6.97
CA TYR A 37 -19.64 15.37 -5.66
C TYR A 37 -19.10 16.25 -4.52
N LEU A 38 -17.84 16.70 -4.61
CA LEU A 38 -17.23 17.56 -3.59
C LEU A 38 -17.97 18.87 -3.39
N LYS A 39 -18.47 19.50 -4.48
CA LYS A 39 -19.33 20.69 -4.40
C LYS A 39 -20.65 20.39 -3.68
N LYS A 40 -21.30 19.28 -4.02
CA LYS A 40 -22.54 18.84 -3.36
C LYS A 40 -22.34 18.54 -1.88
N ALA A 41 -21.15 18.02 -1.52
CA ALA A 41 -20.76 17.70 -0.14
C ALA A 41 -20.21 18.89 0.64
N ASP A 42 -20.29 20.13 0.11
CA ASP A 42 -19.69 21.33 0.71
C ASP A 42 -18.19 21.13 1.09
N SER A 43 -17.48 20.40 0.24
CA SER A 43 -16.06 20.02 0.43
C SER A 43 -15.16 20.51 -0.69
N PHE A 44 -15.60 21.48 -1.49
CA PHE A 44 -14.82 22.05 -2.58
C PHE A 44 -14.61 23.58 -2.39
N PRO A 45 -13.37 24.11 -2.50
CA PRO A 45 -12.11 23.38 -2.64
C PRO A 45 -11.77 22.57 -1.38
N LEU A 46 -11.15 21.40 -1.58
CA LEU A 46 -10.83 20.48 -0.48
C LEU A 46 -9.82 21.11 0.48
N ARG A 47 -10.20 21.24 1.76
CA ARG A 47 -9.38 21.83 2.84
C ARG A 47 -9.38 21.01 4.12
N ASP A 48 -10.22 19.98 4.16
CA ASP A 48 -10.44 19.09 5.30
C ASP A 48 -11.06 17.79 4.81
N TYR A 49 -11.32 16.83 5.67
CA TYR A 49 -11.99 15.58 5.31
C TYR A 49 -13.34 15.85 4.62
N VAL A 50 -13.68 14.99 3.67
CA VAL A 50 -14.89 15.12 2.85
C VAL A 50 -16.14 14.83 3.66
N TYR A 51 -17.16 15.71 3.59
CA TYR A 51 -18.48 15.42 4.17
C TYR A 51 -19.18 14.31 3.37
N HIS A 52 -19.91 13.46 4.10
CA HIS A 52 -20.69 12.42 3.46
C HIS A 52 -21.98 12.99 2.83
N VAL A 53 -22.15 12.71 1.54
CA VAL A 53 -23.42 12.86 0.82
C VAL A 53 -23.69 11.52 0.16
N GLU A 54 -24.94 11.07 0.15
CA GLU A 54 -25.33 9.80 -0.42
C GLU A 54 -24.91 9.68 -1.90
N HIS A 55 -24.15 8.61 -2.20
CA HIS A 55 -23.69 8.27 -3.53
C HIS A 55 -23.47 6.75 -3.62
N PRO A 56 -23.89 6.08 -4.74
CA PRO A 56 -23.80 4.62 -4.88
C PRO A 56 -22.38 4.04 -4.72
N LEU A 57 -21.35 4.81 -5.09
CA LEU A 57 -19.95 4.40 -5.03
C LEU A 57 -19.28 4.72 -3.68
N ILE A 58 -19.92 5.47 -2.79
CA ILE A 58 -19.40 5.83 -1.47
C ILE A 58 -20.17 5.06 -0.42
N ARG A 59 -19.60 3.91 -0.02
CA ARG A 59 -20.27 2.95 0.85
C ARG A 59 -19.28 2.23 1.79
N GLY A 60 -19.81 1.56 2.82
CA GLY A 60 -19.00 0.77 3.75
C GLY A 60 -17.92 1.61 4.45
N ALA A 61 -16.68 1.13 4.49
CA ALA A 61 -15.54 1.79 5.12
C ALA A 61 -15.27 3.22 4.61
N SER A 62 -15.61 3.50 3.33
CA SER A 62 -15.48 4.85 2.76
C SER A 62 -16.31 5.88 3.50
N ILE A 63 -17.51 5.51 3.98
CA ILE A 63 -18.37 6.41 4.79
C ILE A 63 -17.73 6.73 6.14
N ASN A 64 -17.06 5.74 6.76
CA ASN A 64 -16.40 5.93 8.05
C ASN A 64 -15.19 6.88 7.96
N CYS A 65 -14.63 7.07 6.77
CA CYS A 65 -13.56 8.03 6.51
C CYS A 65 -14.07 9.46 6.22
N CYS A 66 -15.39 9.69 6.22
CA CYS A 66 -15.96 11.01 6.01
C CYS A 66 -15.89 11.88 7.29
N LYS A 67 -15.85 13.19 7.08
CA LYS A 67 -15.79 14.17 8.17
C LYS A 67 -16.93 13.98 9.19
N GLY A 68 -16.57 13.95 10.46
CA GLY A 68 -17.51 13.73 11.57
C GLY A 68 -17.89 12.26 11.80
N LYS A 69 -17.35 11.32 11.00
CA LYS A 69 -17.59 9.86 11.16
C LYS A 69 -16.33 9.09 11.50
N ILE A 70 -15.16 9.71 11.41
CA ILE A 70 -13.87 9.09 11.68
C ILE A 70 -13.72 8.83 13.18
N VAL A 71 -13.66 7.57 13.56
CA VAL A 71 -13.41 7.12 14.95
C VAL A 71 -12.14 6.28 15.05
N GLN A 72 -11.68 5.76 13.90
CA GLN A 72 -10.45 4.95 13.77
C GLN A 72 -9.94 5.04 12.33
N ALA A 73 -8.70 4.60 12.10
CA ALA A 73 -8.22 4.33 10.75
C ALA A 73 -8.91 3.07 10.22
N GLU A 74 -9.58 3.18 9.08
CA GLU A 74 -10.13 2.03 8.38
C GLU A 74 -9.02 1.20 7.75
N GLN A 75 -9.27 -0.11 7.61
CA GLN A 75 -8.33 -0.99 6.94
C GLN A 75 -8.13 -0.56 5.49
N ASP A 76 -6.86 -0.50 5.09
CA ASP A 76 -6.45 -0.06 3.76
C ASP A 76 -5.08 -0.65 3.41
N ASP A 77 -4.83 -0.96 2.14
CA ASP A 77 -3.54 -1.45 1.67
C ASP A 77 -2.44 -0.38 1.79
N ASP A 78 -2.77 0.89 1.59
CA ASP A 78 -1.88 2.03 1.86
C ASP A 78 -1.25 1.99 3.26
N ILE A 79 -2.01 1.54 4.27
CA ILE A 79 -1.54 1.43 5.65
C ILE A 79 -0.89 0.06 5.89
N THR A 80 -1.49 -1.00 5.37
CA THR A 80 -1.05 -2.39 5.59
C THR A 80 0.38 -2.60 5.10
N TYR A 81 0.71 -2.16 3.89
CA TYR A 81 2.08 -2.32 3.36
C TYR A 81 3.11 -1.50 4.13
N THR A 82 2.77 -0.32 4.62
CA THR A 82 3.67 0.45 5.47
C THR A 82 3.95 -0.26 6.80
N VAL A 83 2.94 -0.93 7.38
CA VAL A 83 3.12 -1.78 8.58
C VAL A 83 4.00 -2.99 8.28
N LEU A 84 3.79 -3.67 7.14
CA LEU A 84 4.64 -4.79 6.72
C LEU A 84 6.09 -4.39 6.53
N ALA A 85 6.35 -3.23 5.92
CA ALA A 85 7.70 -2.69 5.79
C ALA A 85 8.36 -2.43 7.14
N LEU A 86 7.61 -1.92 8.13
CA LEU A 86 8.10 -1.78 9.51
C LEU A 86 8.45 -3.14 10.12
N MET A 87 7.58 -4.14 9.97
CA MET A 87 7.82 -5.49 10.49
C MET A 87 9.06 -6.13 9.87
N MET A 88 9.27 -5.96 8.55
CA MET A 88 10.48 -6.43 7.88
C MET A 88 11.74 -5.73 8.40
N LEU A 89 11.68 -4.42 8.62
CA LEU A 89 12.80 -3.66 9.20
C LEU A 89 13.12 -4.08 10.64
N GLU A 90 12.12 -4.44 11.43
CA GLU A 90 12.32 -4.97 12.80
C GLU A 90 12.95 -6.37 12.77
N GLU A 91 12.62 -7.20 11.80
CA GLU A 91 13.09 -8.59 11.67
C GLU A 91 14.47 -8.68 11.00
N HIS A 92 14.70 -7.95 9.90
CA HIS A 92 15.89 -8.06 9.04
C HIS A 92 16.80 -6.82 9.06
N GLY A 93 16.39 -5.73 9.74
CA GLY A 93 17.12 -4.47 9.71
C GLY A 93 17.11 -3.84 8.32
N ILE A 94 18.24 -3.24 7.93
CA ILE A 94 18.40 -2.57 6.63
C ILE A 94 18.97 -3.47 5.53
N ASN A 95 18.93 -4.78 5.70
CA ASN A 95 19.45 -5.76 4.74
C ASN A 95 18.35 -6.58 4.05
N ILE A 96 17.12 -6.07 4.06
CA ILE A 96 15.96 -6.71 3.43
C ILE A 96 16.23 -6.94 1.94
N ASP A 97 16.03 -8.17 1.49
CA ASP A 97 16.01 -8.52 0.08
C ASP A 97 14.59 -8.90 -0.40
N THR A 98 14.45 -9.22 -1.69
CA THR A 98 13.14 -9.57 -2.28
C THR A 98 12.61 -10.91 -1.76
N ASP A 99 13.49 -11.83 -1.35
CA ASP A 99 13.07 -13.10 -0.73
C ASP A 99 12.46 -12.88 0.67
N ASP A 100 13.02 -11.96 1.46
CA ASP A 100 12.46 -11.54 2.76
C ASP A 100 11.05 -10.94 2.58
N VAL A 101 10.86 -10.12 1.53
CA VAL A 101 9.55 -9.56 1.18
C VAL A 101 8.56 -10.66 0.86
N ALA A 102 8.94 -11.63 0.02
CA ALA A 102 8.10 -12.76 -0.37
C ALA A 102 7.68 -13.61 0.85
N ARG A 103 8.62 -13.92 1.75
CA ARG A 103 8.35 -14.66 2.99
C ARG A 103 7.44 -13.89 3.93
N THR A 104 7.65 -12.58 4.03
CA THR A 104 6.80 -11.72 4.85
C THR A 104 5.37 -11.69 4.31
N TRP A 105 5.19 -11.63 3.00
CA TRP A 105 3.86 -11.66 2.40
C TRP A 105 3.14 -12.97 2.71
N ILE A 106 3.77 -14.11 2.51
CA ILE A 106 3.16 -15.43 2.78
C ILE A 106 2.76 -15.56 4.25
N ASN A 107 3.56 -15.06 5.17
CA ASN A 107 3.34 -15.28 6.60
C ASN A 107 2.48 -14.21 7.28
N LYS A 108 2.42 -12.98 6.72
CA LYS A 108 1.86 -11.82 7.43
C LYS A 108 0.85 -11.01 6.61
N LEU A 109 0.85 -11.11 5.25
CA LEU A 109 -0.09 -10.38 4.41
C LEU A 109 -1.33 -11.23 4.13
N PRO A 110 -2.53 -10.79 4.51
CA PRO A 110 -3.77 -11.46 4.10
C PRO A 110 -3.93 -11.36 2.57
N GLY A 111 -3.86 -12.48 1.85
CA GLY A 111 -3.94 -12.50 0.38
C GLY A 111 -5.23 -11.87 -0.17
N GLY A 112 -6.33 -11.89 0.61
CA GLY A 112 -7.57 -11.21 0.27
C GLY A 112 -7.50 -9.68 0.23
N ALA A 113 -6.46 -9.09 0.85
CA ALA A 113 -6.21 -7.65 0.89
C ALA A 113 -5.21 -7.18 -0.19
N THR A 114 -4.92 -8.01 -1.18
CA THR A 114 -4.05 -7.67 -2.31
C THR A 114 -4.88 -7.27 -3.54
N PHE A 115 -4.33 -6.38 -4.37
CA PHE A 115 -4.96 -5.90 -5.59
C PHE A 115 -3.96 -5.92 -6.76
N THR A 116 -4.46 -5.95 -7.99
CA THR A 116 -3.68 -5.84 -9.24
C THR A 116 -2.34 -6.59 -9.22
N ALA A 117 -1.21 -5.93 -9.40
CA ALA A 117 0.12 -6.54 -9.46
C ALA A 117 0.48 -7.34 -8.20
N GLU A 118 0.12 -6.83 -7.02
CA GLU A 118 0.36 -7.51 -5.74
C GLU A 118 -0.43 -8.82 -5.64
N ARG A 119 -1.66 -8.83 -6.13
CA ARG A 119 -2.49 -10.05 -6.16
C ARG A 119 -1.92 -11.09 -7.10
N GLU A 120 -1.53 -10.69 -8.31
CA GLU A 120 -0.91 -11.60 -9.28
C GLU A 120 0.41 -12.19 -8.74
N ALA A 121 1.26 -11.35 -8.16
CA ALA A 121 2.50 -11.80 -7.53
C ALA A 121 2.22 -12.75 -6.35
N TYR A 122 1.23 -12.47 -5.51
CA TYR A 122 0.86 -13.33 -4.39
C TYR A 122 0.33 -14.69 -4.86
N ILE A 123 -0.51 -14.71 -5.89
CA ILE A 123 -1.03 -15.95 -6.50
C ILE A 123 0.13 -16.74 -7.13
N SER A 124 1.03 -16.08 -7.85
CA SER A 124 2.21 -16.70 -8.45
C SER A 124 3.12 -17.29 -7.37
N LEU A 125 3.34 -16.57 -6.27
CA LEU A 125 4.13 -17.06 -5.13
C LEU A 125 3.51 -18.32 -4.53
N LEU A 126 2.21 -18.34 -4.27
CA LEU A 126 1.51 -19.53 -3.75
C LEU A 126 1.58 -20.74 -4.69
N LYS A 127 1.58 -20.51 -6.01
CA LYS A 127 1.67 -21.60 -7.01
C LYS A 127 3.07 -22.20 -7.13
N ASN A 128 4.10 -21.38 -6.96
CA ASN A 128 5.48 -21.76 -7.22
C ASN A 128 6.26 -22.20 -5.97
N MET A 129 5.86 -21.73 -4.78
CA MET A 129 6.54 -22.09 -3.54
C MET A 129 6.30 -23.56 -3.16
N ASN A 130 7.31 -24.18 -2.61
CA ASN A 130 7.15 -25.45 -1.90
C ASN A 130 6.69 -25.22 -0.45
N PHE A 131 6.16 -26.27 0.19
CA PHE A 131 5.64 -26.17 1.56
C PHE A 131 6.68 -25.70 2.58
N SER A 132 7.95 -26.08 2.43
CA SER A 132 9.00 -25.72 3.40
C SER A 132 9.42 -24.24 3.30
N TYR A 133 9.19 -23.59 2.17
CA TYR A 133 9.61 -22.21 1.92
C TYR A 133 9.07 -21.22 2.95
N GLN A 134 7.79 -21.32 3.30
CA GLN A 134 7.16 -20.45 4.31
C GLN A 134 7.76 -20.60 5.72
N PHE A 135 8.42 -21.73 6.00
CA PHE A 135 9.06 -22.04 7.28
C PHE A 135 10.59 -21.87 7.24
N GLY A 136 11.12 -21.11 6.29
CA GLY A 136 12.55 -20.86 6.15
C GLY A 136 13.30 -21.88 5.30
N GLY A 137 12.60 -22.81 4.62
CA GLY A 137 13.20 -23.73 3.66
C GLY A 137 13.79 -23.00 2.43
N GLU A 138 14.67 -23.67 1.70
CA GLU A 138 15.30 -23.12 0.51
C GLU A 138 14.27 -22.80 -0.58
N ARG A 139 14.45 -21.65 -1.24
CA ARG A 139 13.65 -21.21 -2.37
C ARG A 139 13.98 -22.08 -3.61
N GLN A 140 12.94 -22.59 -4.25
CA GLN A 140 13.04 -23.45 -5.45
C GLN A 140 12.34 -22.84 -6.68
N PHE A 141 12.15 -21.52 -6.70
CA PHE A 141 11.53 -20.79 -7.80
C PHE A 141 12.28 -19.47 -8.05
N GLU A 142 12.07 -18.89 -9.23
CA GLU A 142 12.67 -17.61 -9.60
C GLU A 142 11.78 -16.46 -9.12
N LEU A 143 12.35 -15.51 -8.37
CA LEU A 143 11.62 -14.33 -7.86
C LEU A 143 11.11 -13.46 -9.00
N GLU A 144 11.88 -13.38 -10.08
CA GLU A 144 11.50 -12.62 -11.26
C GLU A 144 10.19 -13.08 -11.88
N ALA A 145 9.86 -14.36 -11.81
CA ALA A 145 8.61 -14.89 -12.33
C ALA A 145 7.37 -14.36 -11.61
N LEU A 146 7.52 -13.89 -10.35
CA LEU A 146 6.40 -13.38 -9.56
C LEU A 146 5.91 -12.02 -10.04
N SER A 147 6.80 -11.20 -10.59
CA SER A 147 6.48 -9.88 -11.14
C SER A 147 6.10 -9.89 -12.62
N ASP A 148 6.05 -11.06 -13.26
CA ASP A 148 5.60 -11.21 -14.64
C ASP A 148 4.06 -11.21 -14.71
N ASN A 149 3.47 -10.00 -14.67
CA ASN A 149 2.03 -9.78 -14.71
C ASN A 149 1.69 -8.51 -15.48
N GLU A 150 0.44 -8.38 -15.93
CA GLU A 150 -0.04 -7.25 -16.75
C GLU A 150 -0.07 -5.90 -16.03
N PHE A 151 0.07 -5.88 -14.70
CA PHE A 151 0.04 -4.68 -13.87
C PHE A 151 1.43 -4.28 -13.35
N ASN A 152 2.51 -4.90 -13.85
CA ASN A 152 3.86 -4.78 -13.29
C ASN A 152 4.51 -3.39 -13.44
N ASP A 153 3.89 -2.48 -14.19
CA ASP A 153 4.27 -1.07 -14.35
C ASP A 153 3.27 -0.10 -13.71
N TRP A 154 2.29 -0.62 -12.94
CA TRP A 154 1.31 0.19 -12.23
C TRP A 154 1.87 0.75 -10.94
N ILE A 155 1.09 1.64 -10.29
CA ILE A 155 1.50 2.44 -9.14
C ILE A 155 1.64 1.67 -7.80
N GLY A 156 1.19 0.42 -7.72
CA GLY A 156 1.07 -0.32 -6.45
C GLY A 156 2.35 -0.39 -5.59
N ALA A 157 3.53 -0.41 -6.20
CA ALA A 157 4.79 -0.39 -5.45
C ALA A 157 4.99 0.91 -4.64
N GLN A 158 4.43 2.04 -5.07
CA GLN A 158 4.62 3.33 -4.42
C GLN A 158 4.08 3.37 -2.99
N ILE A 159 2.97 2.69 -2.71
CA ILE A 159 2.36 2.69 -1.37
C ILE A 159 3.16 1.89 -0.33
N ARG A 160 4.17 1.14 -0.75
CA ARG A 160 4.95 0.23 0.10
C ARG A 160 6.27 0.82 0.59
N ILE A 161 6.77 1.87 -0.07
CA ILE A 161 8.17 2.32 0.07
C ILE A 161 8.40 3.43 1.10
N ASP A 162 7.38 4.08 1.60
CA ASP A 162 7.48 5.24 2.50
C ASP A 162 8.35 4.95 3.75
N MET A 163 8.16 3.77 4.35
CA MET A 163 8.86 3.39 5.58
C MET A 163 10.38 3.41 5.39
N TYR A 164 10.88 2.96 4.24
CA TYR A 164 12.33 2.94 3.96
C TYR A 164 12.92 4.35 3.93
N GLY A 165 12.18 5.32 3.38
CA GLY A 165 12.55 6.74 3.42
C GLY A 165 12.53 7.32 4.84
N TRP A 166 11.56 6.91 5.67
CA TRP A 166 11.42 7.44 7.03
C TRP A 166 12.52 6.98 7.99
N VAL A 167 13.02 5.75 7.83
CA VAL A 167 14.05 5.18 8.71
C VAL A 167 15.48 5.51 8.27
N LEU A 168 15.67 5.97 7.03
CA LEU A 168 16.96 6.26 6.44
C LEU A 168 17.13 7.76 6.06
N PRO A 169 16.83 8.71 6.97
CA PRO A 169 16.98 10.13 6.65
C PRO A 169 18.46 10.47 6.38
N GLY A 170 18.72 11.08 5.23
CA GLY A 170 20.08 11.41 4.79
C GLY A 170 20.81 10.27 4.05
N ASN A 171 20.20 9.11 3.89
CA ASN A 171 20.76 8.02 3.06
C ASN A 171 19.76 7.57 1.97
N PRO A 172 19.51 8.42 0.95
CA PRO A 172 18.54 8.12 -0.09
C PRO A 172 18.94 6.91 -0.95
N THR A 173 20.24 6.66 -1.12
CA THR A 173 20.72 5.49 -1.89
C THR A 173 20.30 4.18 -1.24
N LYS A 174 20.49 4.04 0.07
CA LYS A 174 20.06 2.82 0.79
C LYS A 174 18.53 2.70 0.86
N ALA A 175 17.82 3.83 1.05
CA ALA A 175 16.36 3.83 1.02
C ALA A 175 15.82 3.37 -0.34
N ALA A 176 16.41 3.83 -1.45
CA ALA A 176 16.04 3.41 -2.80
C ALA A 176 16.36 1.93 -3.06
N GLU A 177 17.47 1.41 -2.53
CA GLU A 177 17.80 -0.03 -2.61
C GLU A 177 16.72 -0.88 -1.94
N LEU A 178 16.33 -0.55 -0.72
CA LEU A 178 15.27 -1.28 0.00
C LEU A 178 13.91 -1.16 -0.70
N ALA A 179 13.56 0.04 -1.17
CA ALA A 179 12.35 0.26 -1.94
C ALA A 179 12.31 -0.57 -3.22
N ARG A 180 13.45 -0.68 -3.93
CA ARG A 180 13.58 -1.53 -5.10
C ARG A 180 13.42 -3.01 -4.77
N ASN A 181 14.07 -3.49 -3.71
CA ASN A 181 13.98 -4.89 -3.29
C ASN A 181 12.54 -5.28 -2.94
N ASP A 182 11.79 -4.38 -2.30
CA ASP A 182 10.37 -4.56 -2.04
C ASP A 182 9.54 -4.55 -3.33
N ALA A 183 9.73 -3.55 -4.20
CA ALA A 183 8.97 -3.40 -5.43
C ALA A 183 9.13 -4.59 -6.38
N MET A 184 10.35 -5.13 -6.49
CA MET A 184 10.70 -6.19 -7.45
C MET A 184 9.89 -7.48 -7.29
N LEU A 185 9.25 -7.71 -6.15
CA LEU A 185 8.39 -8.87 -5.96
C LEU A 185 7.17 -8.87 -6.89
N SER A 186 6.64 -7.70 -7.23
CA SER A 186 5.39 -7.56 -8.01
C SER A 186 5.50 -6.63 -9.22
N HIS A 187 6.53 -5.77 -9.26
CA HIS A 187 6.69 -4.73 -10.28
C HIS A 187 8.08 -4.80 -10.90
N ARG A 188 8.15 -4.59 -12.23
CA ARG A 188 9.42 -4.53 -13.00
C ARG A 188 9.52 -3.31 -13.89
N GLY A 189 8.45 -2.55 -14.01
CA GLY A 189 8.38 -1.39 -14.87
C GLY A 189 9.15 -0.18 -14.34
N CYS A 190 8.94 0.95 -14.97
CA CYS A 190 9.52 2.25 -14.61
C CYS A 190 8.71 2.99 -13.53
N ALA A 191 7.85 2.29 -12.81
CA ALA A 191 7.03 2.89 -11.75
C ALA A 191 7.86 3.24 -10.51
#